data_5279f80ea23a745a90ff6788d040708c
#
_entry.id   5279f80ea23a745a90ff6788d040708c
#
_cell.length_a   1.000
_cell.length_b   1.000
_cell.length_c   1.000
_cell.angle_alpha   90.00
_cell.angle_beta   90.00
_cell.angle_gamma   90.00
#
_symmetry.space_group_name_H-M   'P 1'
#
loop_
_entity.id
_entity.type
_entity.pdbx_description
1 polymer ?
#
loop_
_entity_poly.entity_id
_entity_poly.type
_entity_poly.pdbx_seq_one_letter_code
_entity_poly.pdbx_strand_id
1 'polypeptide(L)'
;DFGNANNLESIENHVKKILKLGSFPLILGGDHYITLPCVSAYDEDITIIQFDAHSDYLNEKDCLNGSVMRYVANLSHVKKIIHCGLRGNLNTGPGIEESLKEGNQIITTNQIRENPKRLIDLIDKDESIYLSFDIDVLDPSIAFATGYPEPNGLDYGLSKRLLCDLAQKANVKG
;
A
#
# COMPACT_ATOMS: atom_id res chain seq x y z
N ASP A 1 -13.96 17.16 5.88
CA ASP A 1 -13.82 16.07 6.84
C ASP A 1 -15.10 15.24 6.83
N PHE A 2 -14.97 13.94 6.57
CA PHE A 2 -16.08 12.98 6.55
C PHE A 2 -16.26 12.26 7.91
N GLY A 3 -15.48 12.63 8.91
CA GLY A 3 -15.57 12.05 10.26
C GLY A 3 -14.84 10.73 10.42
N ASN A 4 -15.14 10.03 11.50
CA ASN A 4 -14.53 8.76 11.86
C ASN A 4 -15.41 7.58 11.44
N ALA A 5 -14.78 6.54 10.91
CA ALA A 5 -15.42 5.26 10.63
C ALA A 5 -14.99 4.23 11.70
N ASN A 6 -15.96 3.52 12.28
CA ASN A 6 -15.73 2.67 13.43
C ASN A 6 -15.77 1.16 13.12
N ASN A 7 -16.06 0.79 11.88
CA ASN A 7 -16.05 -0.59 11.39
C ASN A 7 -15.82 -0.61 9.88
N LEU A 8 -15.55 -1.78 9.32
CA LEU A 8 -15.17 -1.97 7.91
C LEU A 8 -16.25 -1.48 6.93
N GLU A 9 -17.50 -1.81 7.18
CA GLU A 9 -18.61 -1.36 6.33
C GLU A 9 -18.75 0.17 6.34
N SER A 10 -18.54 0.79 7.49
CA SER A 10 -18.52 2.24 7.62
C SER A 10 -17.37 2.87 6.83
N ILE A 11 -16.16 2.27 6.84
CA ILE A 11 -15.00 2.72 6.07
C ILE A 11 -15.33 2.70 4.57
N GLU A 12 -15.74 1.55 4.05
CA GLU A 12 -16.08 1.39 2.64
C GLU A 12 -17.17 2.38 2.20
N ASN A 13 -18.22 2.56 3.00
CA ASN A 13 -19.29 3.50 2.73
C ASN A 13 -18.84 4.97 2.73
N HIS A 14 -17.90 5.34 3.60
CA HIS A 14 -17.33 6.69 3.60
C HIS A 14 -16.49 6.94 2.35
N VAL A 15 -15.65 6.00 1.95
CA VAL A 15 -14.86 6.10 0.72
C VAL A 15 -15.77 6.19 -0.50
N LYS A 16 -16.80 5.33 -0.62
CA LYS A 16 -17.81 5.41 -1.69
C LYS A 16 -18.49 6.78 -1.78
N LYS A 17 -18.81 7.39 -0.64
CA LYS A 17 -19.41 8.73 -0.61
C LYS A 17 -18.44 9.81 -1.13
N ILE A 18 -17.17 9.73 -0.71
CA ILE A 18 -16.12 10.67 -1.16
C ILE A 18 -15.95 10.56 -2.68
N LEU A 19 -15.83 9.34 -3.20
CA LEU A 19 -15.69 9.07 -4.64
C LEU A 19 -16.89 9.58 -5.44
N LYS A 20 -18.13 9.36 -4.96
CA LYS A 20 -19.36 9.87 -5.61
C LYS A 20 -19.42 11.39 -5.70
N LEU A 21 -18.74 12.09 -4.80
CA LEU A 21 -18.62 13.56 -4.83
C LEU A 21 -17.49 14.04 -5.75
N GLY A 22 -16.79 13.13 -6.44
CA GLY A 22 -15.62 13.47 -7.25
C GLY A 22 -14.44 13.98 -6.43
N SER A 23 -14.39 13.66 -5.13
CA SER A 23 -13.34 14.09 -4.21
C SER A 23 -12.30 13.01 -4.02
N PHE A 24 -11.08 13.41 -3.68
CA PHE A 24 -9.96 12.52 -3.40
C PHE A 24 -10.07 12.00 -1.95
N PRO A 25 -10.13 10.67 -1.72
CA PRO A 25 -10.16 10.11 -0.38
C PRO A 25 -8.74 10.12 0.23
N LEU A 26 -8.58 10.80 1.35
CA LEU A 26 -7.41 10.70 2.21
C LEU A 26 -7.83 10.06 3.52
N ILE A 27 -7.34 8.85 3.77
CA ILE A 27 -7.68 8.04 4.93
C ILE A 27 -6.50 8.02 5.90
N LEU A 28 -6.75 8.41 7.15
CA LEU A 28 -5.81 8.25 8.25
C LEU A 28 -6.32 7.12 9.13
N GLY A 29 -5.57 6.07 9.19
CA GLY A 29 -5.97 4.89 9.93
C GLY A 29 -5.00 4.51 11.03
N GLY A 30 -5.36 3.51 11.81
CA GLY A 30 -4.51 2.86 12.79
C GLY A 30 -3.85 1.63 12.21
N ASP A 31 -4.61 0.61 11.98
CA ASP A 31 -4.14 -0.70 11.52
C ASP A 31 -4.21 -0.81 9.99
N HIS A 32 -3.25 -1.48 9.36
CA HIS A 32 -3.16 -1.64 7.89
C HIS A 32 -4.36 -2.38 7.29
N TYR A 33 -5.10 -3.12 8.10
CA TYR A 33 -6.34 -3.80 7.75
C TYR A 33 -7.39 -2.90 7.08
N ILE A 34 -7.38 -1.59 7.34
CA ILE A 34 -8.31 -0.63 6.71
C ILE A 34 -8.15 -0.54 5.19
N THR A 35 -7.03 -0.97 4.63
CA THR A 35 -6.80 -0.93 3.18
C THR A 35 -7.83 -1.77 2.43
N LEU A 36 -8.24 -2.92 2.96
CA LEU A 36 -9.23 -3.77 2.30
C LEU A 36 -10.58 -3.06 2.04
N PRO A 37 -11.28 -2.51 3.05
CA PRO A 37 -12.54 -1.80 2.80
C PRO A 37 -12.35 -0.51 2.00
N CYS A 38 -11.18 0.14 2.10
CA CYS A 38 -10.91 1.32 1.27
C CYS A 38 -10.82 0.96 -0.20
N VAL A 39 -10.06 -0.08 -0.56
CA VAL A 39 -9.89 -0.54 -1.94
C VAL A 39 -11.18 -1.17 -2.46
N SER A 40 -11.95 -1.87 -1.63
CA SER A 40 -13.26 -2.44 -2.00
C SER A 40 -14.29 -1.38 -2.44
N ALA A 41 -14.06 -0.12 -2.12
CA ALA A 41 -14.96 0.97 -2.50
C ALA A 41 -14.85 1.39 -3.98
N TYR A 42 -13.79 0.97 -4.67
CA TYR A 42 -13.55 1.30 -6.08
C TYR A 42 -14.22 0.28 -6.98
N ASP A 43 -14.69 0.73 -8.14
CA ASP A 43 -15.33 -0.08 -9.19
C ASP A 43 -14.55 -0.04 -10.51
N GLU A 44 -13.41 0.62 -10.54
CA GLU A 44 -12.48 0.69 -11.67
C GLU A 44 -11.22 -0.14 -11.42
N ASP A 45 -10.58 -0.58 -12.48
CA ASP A 45 -9.31 -1.29 -12.41
C ASP A 45 -8.21 -0.42 -11.78
N ILE A 46 -7.54 -0.95 -10.75
CA ILE A 46 -6.59 -0.18 -9.95
C ILE A 46 -5.35 -1.02 -9.61
N THR A 47 -4.19 -0.38 -9.62
CA THR A 47 -2.94 -0.94 -9.12
C THR A 47 -2.68 -0.42 -7.71
N ILE A 48 -2.28 -1.29 -6.81
CA ILE A 48 -1.94 -0.93 -5.43
C ILE A 48 -0.44 -0.70 -5.30
N ILE A 49 -0.05 0.45 -4.79
CA ILE A 49 1.32 0.73 -4.39
C ILE A 49 1.36 0.69 -2.87
N GLN A 50 1.89 -0.37 -2.32
CA GLN A 50 2.06 -0.53 -0.87
C GLN A 50 3.46 -0.06 -0.47
N PHE A 51 3.55 1.03 0.26
CA PHE A 51 4.75 1.45 0.98
C PHE A 51 4.74 0.82 2.36
N ASP A 52 5.67 -0.09 2.63
CA ASP A 52 5.66 -0.91 3.84
C ASP A 52 7.01 -1.59 4.05
N ALA A 53 7.39 -1.82 5.31
CA ALA A 53 8.48 -2.73 5.64
C ALA A 53 8.10 -4.19 5.39
N HIS A 54 6.79 -4.50 5.46
CA HIS A 54 6.21 -5.84 5.43
C HIS A 54 5.39 -6.06 4.15
N SER A 55 5.21 -7.33 3.77
CA SER A 55 4.40 -7.66 2.59
C SER A 55 2.90 -7.70 2.89
N ASP A 56 2.54 -7.96 4.15
CA ASP A 56 1.15 -8.18 4.58
C ASP A 56 0.41 -9.21 3.73
N TYR A 57 1.15 -10.24 3.29
CA TYR A 57 0.70 -11.28 2.38
C TYR A 57 0.72 -12.68 2.99
N LEU A 58 0.59 -12.77 4.32
CA LEU A 58 0.57 -14.05 5.03
C LEU A 58 -0.66 -14.87 4.62
N ASN A 59 -0.49 -16.20 4.59
CA ASN A 59 -1.58 -17.13 4.32
C ASN A 59 -2.35 -17.40 5.61
N GLU A 60 -3.20 -16.49 6.01
CA GLU A 60 -4.05 -16.59 7.18
C GLU A 60 -5.51 -16.80 6.80
N LYS A 61 -6.23 -17.54 7.63
CA LYS A 61 -7.67 -17.84 7.42
C LYS A 61 -8.52 -16.59 7.50
N ASP A 62 -8.17 -15.67 8.40
CA ASP A 62 -8.89 -14.42 8.62
C ASP A 62 -8.05 -13.26 8.08
N CYS A 63 -8.70 -12.23 7.55
CA CYS A 63 -8.03 -11.03 7.12
C CYS A 63 -7.58 -10.21 8.34
N LEU A 64 -6.28 -10.16 8.54
CA LEU A 64 -5.61 -9.41 9.58
C LEU A 64 -4.61 -8.43 8.93
N ASN A 65 -3.99 -7.56 9.74
CA ASN A 65 -2.97 -6.62 9.24
C ASN A 65 -1.87 -7.32 8.44
N GLY A 66 -1.28 -8.42 8.95
CA GLY A 66 -0.22 -9.16 8.27
C GLY A 66 -0.66 -9.98 7.04
N SER A 67 -1.96 -9.99 6.69
CA SER A 67 -2.50 -10.72 5.54
C SER A 67 -3.37 -9.85 4.62
N VAL A 68 -3.56 -8.58 4.94
CA VAL A 68 -4.52 -7.71 4.26
C VAL A 68 -4.27 -7.59 2.76
N MET A 69 -3.01 -7.52 2.34
CA MET A 69 -2.67 -7.38 0.92
C MET A 69 -3.02 -8.63 0.11
N ARG A 70 -3.01 -9.82 0.71
CA ARG A 70 -3.52 -11.04 0.09
C ARG A 70 -5.01 -10.94 -0.21
N TYR A 71 -5.81 -10.39 0.71
CA TYR A 71 -7.23 -10.18 0.51
C TYR A 71 -7.51 -9.07 -0.52
N VAL A 72 -6.71 -8.01 -0.51
CA VAL A 72 -6.77 -6.95 -1.51
C VAL A 72 -6.48 -7.48 -2.92
N ALA A 73 -5.46 -8.33 -3.07
CA ALA A 73 -5.12 -8.96 -4.36
C ALA A 73 -6.25 -9.81 -4.94
N ASN A 74 -7.13 -10.37 -4.10
CA ASN A 74 -8.28 -11.16 -4.54
C ASN A 74 -9.49 -10.32 -5.00
N LEU A 75 -9.45 -8.99 -4.88
CA LEU A 75 -10.50 -8.11 -5.43
C LEU A 75 -10.37 -8.07 -6.96
N SER A 76 -11.48 -8.33 -7.66
CA SER A 76 -11.48 -8.52 -9.12
C SER A 76 -11.00 -7.31 -9.94
N HIS A 77 -11.07 -6.12 -9.36
CA HIS A 77 -10.62 -4.86 -9.97
C HIS A 77 -9.18 -4.49 -9.61
N VAL A 78 -8.52 -5.24 -8.73
CA VAL A 78 -7.09 -5.04 -8.43
C VAL A 78 -6.25 -5.77 -9.47
N LYS A 79 -5.45 -5.00 -10.22
CA LYS A 79 -4.61 -5.54 -11.31
C LYS A 79 -3.34 -6.19 -10.82
N LYS A 80 -2.67 -5.55 -9.90
CA LYS A 80 -1.41 -5.98 -9.28
C LYS A 80 -1.16 -5.17 -8.00
N ILE A 81 -0.29 -5.71 -7.16
CA ILE A 81 0.28 -4.98 -6.03
C ILE A 81 1.77 -4.80 -6.27
N ILE A 82 2.28 -3.61 -6.02
CA ILE A 82 3.71 -3.31 -5.98
C ILE A 82 4.09 -3.05 -4.53
N HIS A 83 4.74 -4.01 -3.90
CA HIS A 83 5.27 -3.88 -2.54
C HIS A 83 6.57 -3.08 -2.58
N CYS A 84 6.62 -1.95 -1.92
CA CYS A 84 7.69 -0.96 -1.98
C CYS A 84 8.28 -0.71 -0.59
N GLY A 85 9.52 -1.11 -0.37
CA GLY A 85 10.21 -0.89 0.91
C GLY A 85 10.44 -2.14 1.75
N LEU A 86 10.10 -3.33 1.21
CA LEU A 86 10.24 -4.58 1.96
C LEU A 86 11.65 -4.80 2.48
N ARG A 87 11.73 -5.21 3.75
CA ARG A 87 12.97 -5.55 4.45
C ARG A 87 12.69 -6.39 5.68
N GLY A 88 13.73 -6.73 6.44
CA GLY A 88 13.58 -7.54 7.66
C GLY A 88 13.26 -9.01 7.41
N ASN A 89 13.14 -9.76 8.49
CA ASN A 89 12.97 -11.22 8.45
C ASN A 89 11.50 -11.67 8.36
N LEU A 90 10.55 -10.80 8.62
CA LEU A 90 9.11 -11.11 8.54
C LEU A 90 8.62 -11.29 7.10
N ASN A 91 9.42 -10.88 6.13
CA ASN A 91 9.13 -11.00 4.69
C ASN A 91 9.73 -12.27 4.06
N THR A 92 9.93 -13.32 4.83
CA THR A 92 10.44 -14.61 4.34
C THR A 92 9.33 -15.64 4.30
N GLY A 93 9.37 -16.51 3.27
CA GLY A 93 8.51 -17.67 3.22
C GLY A 93 7.37 -17.61 2.22
N PRO A 94 6.35 -18.48 2.38
CA PRO A 94 5.34 -18.77 1.35
C PRO A 94 4.57 -17.54 0.84
N GLY A 95 4.27 -16.58 1.69
CA GLY A 95 3.48 -15.39 1.31
C GLY A 95 4.15 -14.55 0.22
N ILE A 96 5.46 -14.33 0.31
CA ILE A 96 6.24 -13.61 -0.71
C ILE A 96 6.24 -14.37 -2.04
N GLU A 97 6.47 -15.70 -1.99
CA GLU A 97 6.47 -16.53 -3.19
C GLU A 97 5.10 -16.56 -3.87
N GLU A 98 4.03 -16.62 -3.08
CA GLU A 98 2.66 -16.59 -3.59
C GLU A 98 2.36 -15.23 -4.25
N SER A 99 2.66 -14.13 -3.57
CA SER A 99 2.49 -12.79 -4.13
C SER A 99 3.17 -12.63 -5.49
N LEU A 100 4.41 -13.09 -5.62
CA LEU A 100 5.15 -13.06 -6.89
C LEU A 100 4.52 -13.96 -7.96
N LYS A 101 4.04 -15.16 -7.60
CA LYS A 101 3.36 -16.09 -8.52
C LYS A 101 2.05 -15.53 -9.05
N GLU A 102 1.37 -14.71 -8.26
CA GLU A 102 0.14 -14.01 -8.64
C GLU A 102 0.40 -12.74 -9.50
N GLY A 103 1.66 -12.46 -9.82
CA GLY A 103 2.04 -11.34 -10.71
C GLY A 103 2.32 -10.04 -9.97
N ASN A 104 2.27 -10.03 -8.66
CA ASN A 104 2.66 -8.87 -7.87
C ASN A 104 4.17 -8.62 -7.94
N GLN A 105 4.60 -7.43 -7.57
CA GLN A 105 5.99 -7.02 -7.71
C GLN A 105 6.55 -6.55 -6.36
N ILE A 106 7.84 -6.75 -6.17
CA ILE A 106 8.52 -6.41 -4.93
C ILE A 106 9.73 -5.54 -5.24
N ILE A 107 9.84 -4.43 -4.52
CA ILE A 107 11.00 -3.56 -4.53
C ILE A 107 11.45 -3.36 -3.08
N THR A 108 12.62 -3.87 -2.75
CA THR A 108 13.20 -3.71 -1.42
C THR A 108 13.70 -2.28 -1.18
N THR A 109 13.85 -1.89 0.08
CA THR A 109 14.45 -0.58 0.44
C THR A 109 15.81 -0.36 -0.23
N ASN A 110 16.66 -1.37 -0.29
CA ASN A 110 17.98 -1.24 -0.93
C ASN A 110 17.83 -0.96 -2.44
N GLN A 111 16.96 -1.67 -3.13
CA GLN A 111 16.72 -1.45 -4.56
C GLN A 111 16.17 -0.05 -4.85
N ILE A 112 15.32 0.49 -3.97
CA ILE A 112 14.81 1.87 -4.08
C ILE A 112 15.93 2.89 -3.89
N ARG A 113 16.79 2.68 -2.89
CA ARG A 113 17.93 3.58 -2.63
C ARG A 113 18.94 3.58 -3.79
N GLU A 114 19.22 2.42 -4.37
CA GLU A 114 20.10 2.29 -5.53
C GLU A 114 19.52 2.96 -6.77
N ASN A 115 18.24 2.78 -7.02
CA ASN A 115 17.54 3.37 -8.16
C ASN A 115 16.07 3.70 -7.86
N PRO A 116 15.77 4.91 -7.39
CA PRO A 116 14.39 5.34 -7.09
C PRO A 116 13.44 5.28 -8.29
N LYS A 117 13.95 5.37 -9.53
CA LYS A 117 13.12 5.27 -10.75
C LYS A 117 12.53 3.89 -10.94
N ARG A 118 13.08 2.86 -10.30
CA ARG A 118 12.61 1.48 -10.42
C ARG A 118 11.12 1.33 -10.11
N LEU A 119 10.61 2.05 -9.09
CA LEU A 119 9.18 2.07 -8.80
C LEU A 119 8.38 2.75 -9.92
N ILE A 120 8.85 3.88 -10.40
CA ILE A 120 8.15 4.69 -11.40
C ILE A 120 8.10 3.96 -12.76
N ASP A 121 9.13 3.19 -13.09
CA ASP A 121 9.21 2.42 -14.35
C ASP A 121 8.23 1.23 -14.40
N LEU A 122 7.69 0.79 -13.24
CA LEU A 122 6.70 -0.29 -13.15
C LEU A 122 5.24 0.18 -13.37
N ILE A 123 5.04 1.48 -13.49
CA ILE A 123 3.73 2.11 -13.58
C ILE A 123 3.58 2.76 -14.95
N ASP A 124 2.49 2.44 -15.63
CA ASP A 124 2.18 3.07 -16.90
C ASP A 124 1.74 4.54 -16.70
N LYS A 125 1.91 5.34 -17.75
CA LYS A 125 1.45 6.71 -17.72
C LYS A 125 -0.07 6.76 -17.55
N ASP A 126 -0.53 7.59 -16.61
CA ASP A 126 -1.95 7.78 -16.29
C ASP A 126 -2.65 6.51 -15.74
N GLU A 127 -1.89 5.48 -15.34
CA GLU A 127 -2.42 4.28 -14.66
C GLU A 127 -3.15 4.67 -13.36
N SER A 128 -4.35 4.13 -13.13
CA SER A 128 -5.08 4.35 -11.87
C SER A 128 -4.38 3.59 -10.74
N ILE A 129 -3.94 4.32 -9.71
CA ILE A 129 -3.26 3.74 -8.56
C ILE A 129 -3.90 4.15 -7.24
N TYR A 130 -3.85 3.24 -6.27
CA TYR A 130 -4.14 3.51 -4.86
C TYR A 130 -2.84 3.40 -4.06
N LEU A 131 -2.59 4.40 -3.19
CA LEU A 131 -1.41 4.44 -2.34
C LEU A 131 -1.78 3.95 -0.93
N SER A 132 -1.24 2.82 -0.53
CA SER A 132 -1.30 2.32 0.85
C SER A 132 0.05 2.59 1.50
N PHE A 133 0.08 3.41 2.54
CA PHE A 133 1.32 3.86 3.16
C PHE A 133 1.35 3.47 4.64
N ASP A 134 2.08 2.40 4.95
CA ASP A 134 2.41 2.08 6.33
C ASP A 134 3.60 2.94 6.78
N ILE A 135 3.47 3.52 7.97
CA ILE A 135 4.49 4.42 8.52
C ILE A 135 5.80 3.70 8.79
N ASP A 136 5.78 2.38 8.95
CA ASP A 136 6.97 1.58 9.21
C ASP A 136 7.87 1.36 7.97
N VAL A 137 7.40 1.76 6.76
CA VAL A 137 8.30 1.89 5.59
C VAL A 137 9.44 2.86 5.86
N LEU A 138 9.19 3.86 6.70
CA LEU A 138 10.19 4.83 7.12
C LEU A 138 11.18 4.20 8.12
N ASP A 139 12.37 4.77 8.16
CA ASP A 139 13.37 4.33 9.13
C ASP A 139 12.93 4.63 10.57
N PRO A 140 13.11 3.70 11.53
CA PRO A 140 12.74 3.92 12.93
C PRO A 140 13.39 5.14 13.58
N SER A 141 14.47 5.68 13.03
CA SER A 141 15.09 6.91 13.52
C SER A 141 14.21 8.15 13.33
N ILE A 142 13.23 8.09 12.41
CA ILE A 142 12.27 9.17 12.15
C ILE A 142 10.81 8.76 12.40
N ALA A 143 10.51 7.47 12.45
CA ALA A 143 9.16 6.92 12.66
C ALA A 143 9.21 5.72 13.61
N PHE A 144 9.55 5.96 14.87
CA PHE A 144 9.72 4.89 15.88
C PHE A 144 8.43 4.40 16.53
N ALA A 145 7.35 5.18 16.43
CA ALA A 145 6.07 4.90 17.10
C ALA A 145 5.14 4.04 16.22
N THR A 146 5.62 2.86 15.83
CA THR A 146 4.84 1.86 15.08
C THR A 146 4.93 0.49 15.76
N GLY A 147 4.03 -0.44 15.36
CA GLY A 147 3.93 -1.77 15.97
C GLY A 147 5.14 -2.66 15.70
N TYR A 148 5.64 -2.64 14.46
CA TYR A 148 6.71 -3.54 13.99
C TYR A 148 7.82 -2.76 13.25
N PRO A 149 8.59 -1.92 13.97
CA PRO A 149 9.63 -1.11 13.34
C PRO A 149 10.78 -1.99 12.83
N GLU A 150 11.13 -1.83 11.56
CA GLU A 150 12.26 -2.52 10.92
C GLU A 150 13.37 -1.51 10.59
N PRO A 151 14.63 -1.80 10.92
CA PRO A 151 15.76 -0.90 10.61
C PRO A 151 16.00 -0.80 9.09
N ASN A 152 16.75 0.21 8.68
CA ASN A 152 17.10 0.46 7.28
C ASN A 152 15.89 0.85 6.41
N GLY A 153 14.95 1.61 6.97
CA GLY A 153 13.78 2.16 6.28
C GLY A 153 14.11 3.34 5.35
N LEU A 154 13.11 3.84 4.64
CA LEU A 154 13.25 5.02 3.81
C LEU A 154 13.40 6.28 4.67
N ASP A 155 14.17 7.26 4.18
CA ASP A 155 14.20 8.59 4.76
C ASP A 155 13.04 9.45 4.23
N TYR A 156 12.76 10.55 4.91
CA TYR A 156 11.69 11.48 4.54
C TYR A 156 11.85 12.06 3.13
N GLY A 157 13.07 12.46 2.76
CA GLY A 157 13.33 13.11 1.47
C GLY A 157 13.07 12.17 0.30
N LEU A 158 13.54 10.92 0.40
CA LEU A 158 13.32 9.89 -0.61
C LEU A 158 11.85 9.51 -0.71
N SER A 159 11.17 9.30 0.43
CA SER A 159 9.74 8.96 0.46
C SER A 159 8.89 10.05 -0.18
N LYS A 160 9.11 11.32 0.20
CA LYS A 160 8.43 12.46 -0.40
C LYS A 160 8.65 12.53 -1.92
N ARG A 161 9.89 12.34 -2.39
CA ARG A 161 10.20 12.35 -3.82
C ARG A 161 9.43 11.25 -4.56
N LEU A 162 9.43 10.03 -4.05
CA LEU A 162 8.71 8.91 -4.67
C LEU A 162 7.20 9.21 -4.80
N LEU A 163 6.58 9.72 -3.74
CA LEU A 163 5.17 10.11 -3.78
C LEU A 163 4.88 11.22 -4.80
N CYS A 164 5.77 12.23 -4.90
CA CYS A 164 5.64 13.28 -5.91
C CYS A 164 5.81 12.75 -7.33
N ASP A 165 6.79 11.86 -7.56
CA ASP A 165 7.05 11.26 -8.87
C ASP A 165 5.86 10.37 -9.30
N LEU A 166 5.26 9.60 -8.37
CA LEU A 166 4.04 8.83 -8.61
C LEU A 166 2.87 9.72 -8.99
N ALA A 167 2.65 10.81 -8.26
CA ALA A 167 1.57 11.77 -8.52
C ALA A 167 1.71 12.49 -9.88
N GLN A 168 2.92 12.59 -10.42
CA GLN A 168 3.17 13.13 -11.75
C GLN A 168 3.01 12.09 -12.87
N LYS A 169 3.24 10.82 -12.58
CA LYS A 169 3.23 9.72 -13.55
C LYS A 169 1.85 9.10 -13.70
N ALA A 170 1.16 8.89 -12.60
CA ALA A 170 -0.04 8.07 -12.49
C ALA A 170 -1.28 8.91 -12.10
N ASN A 171 -2.45 8.31 -12.27
CA ASN A 171 -3.71 8.84 -11.77
C ASN A 171 -3.97 8.31 -10.35
N VAL A 172 -3.50 9.05 -9.35
CA VAL A 172 -3.67 8.66 -7.95
C VAL A 172 -5.13 8.80 -7.54
N LYS A 173 -5.74 7.72 -7.06
CA LYS A 173 -7.16 7.66 -6.70
C LYS A 173 -7.43 7.76 -5.20
N GLY A 174 -6.46 7.46 -4.37
CA GLY A 174 -6.57 7.50 -2.91
C GLY A 174 -5.28 7.11 -2.24
#